data_491d3804c20cd8dad1a55e616253e38c
#
_entry.id   491d3804c20cd8dad1a55e616253e38c
#
_cell.length_a   1.000
_cell.length_b   1.000
_cell.length_c   1.000
_cell.angle_alpha   90.00
_cell.angle_beta   90.00
_cell.angle_gamma   90.00
#
_symmetry.space_group_name_H-M   'P 1'
#
loop_
_entity.id
_entity.type
_entity.pdbx_description
1 polymer ?
#
loop_
_entity_poly.entity_id
_entity_poly.type
_entity_poly.pdbx_seq_one_letter_code
_entity_poly.pdbx_strand_id
1 'polypeptide(L)'
;NLRAPFLLARAAASLLKADGGGHIVNISSAGGISPGSSSIAYSSSKAGLNHLTRCLAVAMSPDVAVNCVAPGLVENTRMANRLPDAVSNAARKQAILGKVGQTEDIAEQVLTFVTSTSVTGQTIVIDGGLPGSMR
;
A
#
# COMPACT_ATOMS: atom_id res chain seq x y z
N ASN A 1 -8.79 -0.17 9.32
CA ASN A 1 -7.91 0.07 8.15
C ASN A 1 -7.60 1.56 7.92
N LEU A 2 -8.41 2.51 8.44
CA LEU A 2 -8.21 3.95 8.22
C LEU A 2 -7.94 4.70 9.52
N ARG A 3 -8.74 4.45 10.56
CA ARG A 3 -8.61 5.14 11.85
C ARG A 3 -7.26 4.89 12.53
N ALA A 4 -6.81 3.66 12.58
CA ALA A 4 -5.55 3.31 13.26
C ALA A 4 -4.33 3.96 12.60
N PRO A 5 -4.11 3.92 11.26
CA PRO A 5 -3.02 4.64 10.61
C PRO A 5 -3.02 6.15 10.92
N PHE A 6 -4.19 6.79 10.91
CA PHE A 6 -4.30 8.20 11.26
C PHE A 6 -3.88 8.47 12.73
N LEU A 7 -4.39 7.69 13.67
CA LEU A 7 -4.07 7.87 15.09
C LEU A 7 -2.59 7.59 15.39
N LEU A 8 -2.01 6.56 14.76
CA LEU A 8 -0.59 6.22 14.90
C LEU A 8 0.30 7.33 14.32
N ALA A 9 0.01 7.82 13.13
CA ALA A 9 0.75 8.93 12.52
C ALA A 9 0.70 10.18 13.41
N ARG A 10 -0.48 10.52 13.95
CA ARG A 10 -0.65 11.64 14.88
C ARG A 10 0.15 11.45 16.18
N ALA A 11 0.08 10.26 16.77
CA ALA A 11 0.78 9.97 18.03
C ALA A 11 2.31 9.94 17.86
N ALA A 12 2.80 9.46 16.71
CA ALA A 12 4.23 9.38 16.43
C ALA A 12 4.82 10.67 15.84
N ALA A 13 4.01 11.68 15.53
CA ALA A 13 4.45 12.87 14.78
C ALA A 13 5.66 13.58 15.39
N SER A 14 5.67 13.79 16.70
CA SER A 14 6.81 14.45 17.38
C SER A 14 8.09 13.61 17.35
N LEU A 15 7.97 12.30 17.52
CA LEU A 15 9.09 11.36 17.44
C LEU A 15 9.66 11.27 16.02
N LEU A 16 8.77 11.21 15.02
CA LEU A 16 9.18 11.14 13.62
C LEU A 16 9.84 12.42 13.11
N LYS A 17 9.54 13.56 13.73
CA LYS A 17 10.16 14.86 13.40
C LYS A 17 11.48 15.11 14.11
N ALA A 18 11.77 14.35 15.16
CA ALA A 18 13.06 14.44 15.86
C ALA A 18 14.20 13.87 14.98
N ASP A 19 15.41 14.23 15.30
CA ASP A 19 16.66 13.66 14.77
C ASP A 19 16.78 13.64 13.22
N GLY A 20 16.27 14.67 12.56
CA GLY A 20 16.43 14.82 11.11
C GLY A 20 15.33 14.26 10.27
N GLY A 21 14.21 13.86 10.88
CA GLY A 21 13.01 13.44 10.16
C GLY A 21 12.80 11.93 10.09
N GLY A 22 11.69 11.52 9.47
CA GLY A 22 11.28 10.11 9.45
C GLY A 22 10.45 9.71 8.23
N HIS A 23 10.02 8.46 8.25
CA HIS A 23 9.21 7.89 7.18
C HIS A 23 7.98 7.17 7.74
N ILE A 24 6.87 7.29 7.02
CA ILE A 24 5.66 6.46 7.21
C ILE A 24 5.38 5.72 5.90
N VAL A 25 5.24 4.41 5.97
CA VAL A 25 4.78 3.62 4.84
C VAL A 25 3.49 2.91 5.21
N ASN A 26 2.39 3.33 4.60
CA ASN A 26 1.10 2.69 4.76
C ASN A 26 0.97 1.49 3.82
N ILE A 27 0.34 0.42 4.29
CA ILE A 27 0.03 -0.74 3.45
C ILE A 27 -1.47 -0.70 3.11
N SER A 28 -1.74 -0.34 1.87
CA SER A 28 -3.10 -0.29 1.31
C SER A 28 -3.47 -1.61 0.60
N SER A 29 -4.08 -1.51 -0.56
CA SER A 29 -4.45 -2.63 -1.43
C SER A 29 -4.75 -2.13 -2.84
N ALA A 30 -4.54 -2.94 -3.86
CA ALA A 30 -5.06 -2.72 -5.21
C ALA A 30 -6.59 -2.55 -5.21
N GLY A 31 -7.30 -3.17 -4.25
CA GLY A 31 -8.73 -2.95 -4.02
C GLY A 31 -9.10 -1.52 -3.58
N GLY A 32 -8.14 -0.71 -3.12
CA GLY A 32 -8.31 0.72 -2.87
C GLY A 32 -8.08 1.59 -4.11
N ILE A 33 -7.67 1.00 -5.22
CA ILE A 33 -7.46 1.64 -6.53
C ILE A 33 -8.57 1.23 -7.49
N SER A 34 -8.80 -0.07 -7.64
CA SER A 34 -9.78 -0.66 -8.56
C SER A 34 -10.91 -1.35 -7.79
N PRO A 35 -12.17 -1.16 -8.16
CA PRO A 35 -13.29 -1.83 -7.51
C PRO A 35 -13.37 -3.33 -7.89
N GLY A 36 -14.10 -4.11 -7.11
CA GLY A 36 -14.49 -5.48 -7.45
C GLY A 36 -13.61 -6.60 -6.88
N SER A 37 -12.47 -6.29 -6.29
CA SER A 37 -11.56 -7.31 -5.74
C SER A 37 -11.85 -7.69 -4.27
N SER A 38 -12.73 -6.95 -3.59
CA SER A 38 -13.01 -7.16 -2.16
C SER A 38 -14.34 -6.54 -1.75
N SER A 39 -14.69 -6.61 -0.46
CA SER A 39 -15.91 -5.97 0.04
C SER A 39 -15.86 -4.44 -0.13
N ILE A 40 -17.05 -3.83 -0.30
CA ILE A 40 -17.18 -2.37 -0.43
C ILE A 40 -16.51 -1.65 0.74
N ALA A 41 -16.77 -2.09 1.97
CA ALA A 41 -16.19 -1.47 3.17
C ALA A 41 -14.65 -1.55 3.20
N TYR A 42 -14.08 -2.69 2.82
CA TYR A 42 -12.63 -2.86 2.72
C TYR A 42 -12.05 -1.95 1.64
N SER A 43 -12.56 -2.02 0.42
CA SER A 43 -12.08 -1.23 -0.71
C SER A 43 -12.17 0.26 -0.43
N SER A 44 -13.30 0.74 0.14
CA SER A 44 -13.46 2.14 0.53
C SER A 44 -12.47 2.55 1.62
N SER A 45 -12.21 1.68 2.61
CA SER A 45 -11.22 1.98 3.65
C SER A 45 -9.79 2.08 3.10
N LYS A 46 -9.44 1.25 2.12
CA LYS A 46 -8.12 1.28 1.47
C LYS A 46 -7.98 2.46 0.50
N ALA A 47 -9.04 2.84 -0.20
CA ALA A 47 -9.07 4.09 -0.98
C ALA A 47 -8.89 5.31 -0.06
N GLY A 48 -9.56 5.33 1.09
CA GLY A 48 -9.36 6.34 2.12
C GLY A 48 -7.92 6.39 2.63
N LEU A 49 -7.28 5.24 2.81
CA LEU A 49 -5.87 5.16 3.24
C LEU A 49 -4.91 5.71 2.19
N ASN A 50 -5.18 5.48 0.90
CA ASN A 50 -4.40 6.07 -0.19
C ASN A 50 -4.48 7.61 -0.16
N HIS A 51 -5.68 8.14 0.08
CA HIS A 51 -5.86 9.59 0.21
C HIS A 51 -5.28 10.15 1.50
N LEU A 52 -5.46 9.46 2.63
CA LEU A 52 -4.86 9.81 3.92
C LEU A 52 -3.33 9.91 3.81
N THR A 53 -2.68 9.01 3.07
CA THR A 53 -1.23 9.06 2.80
C THR A 53 -0.82 10.41 2.21
N ARG A 54 -1.56 10.90 1.20
CA ARG A 54 -1.29 12.21 0.58
C ARG A 54 -1.53 13.37 1.54
N CYS A 55 -2.60 13.32 2.33
CA CYS A 55 -2.88 14.35 3.34
C CYS A 55 -1.80 14.40 4.41
N LEU A 56 -1.33 13.24 4.89
CA LEU A 56 -0.25 13.16 5.87
C LEU A 56 1.08 13.64 5.28
N ALA A 57 1.38 13.33 4.01
CA ALA A 57 2.59 13.82 3.34
C ALA A 57 2.66 15.35 3.34
N VAL A 58 1.53 16.02 3.09
CA VAL A 58 1.46 17.50 3.17
C VAL A 58 1.58 17.97 4.62
N ALA A 59 0.83 17.38 5.55
CA ALA A 59 0.75 17.83 6.93
C ALA A 59 2.05 17.61 7.74
N MET A 60 2.86 16.63 7.35
CA MET A 60 4.09 16.26 8.08
C MET A 60 5.37 16.74 7.37
N SER A 61 5.24 17.36 6.21
CA SER A 61 6.34 18.00 5.48
C SER A 61 6.92 19.17 6.31
N PRO A 62 8.23 19.50 6.18
CA PRO A 62 9.24 18.81 5.36
C PRO A 62 9.91 17.62 6.07
N ASP A 63 9.60 17.37 7.33
CA ASP A 63 10.37 16.49 8.21
C ASP A 63 10.08 15.00 7.97
N VAL A 64 8.85 14.65 7.54
CA VAL A 64 8.43 13.25 7.43
C VAL A 64 7.90 12.94 6.02
N ALA A 65 8.51 11.98 5.37
CA ALA A 65 7.99 11.42 4.12
C ALA A 65 6.91 10.37 4.41
N VAL A 66 5.78 10.45 3.70
CA VAL A 66 4.66 9.53 3.89
C VAL A 66 4.27 8.93 2.55
N ASN A 67 4.41 7.60 2.41
CA ASN A 67 4.12 6.87 1.18
C ASN A 67 3.24 5.66 1.46
N CYS A 68 2.79 5.00 0.41
CA CYS A 68 1.87 3.87 0.47
C CYS A 68 2.28 2.77 -0.53
N VAL A 69 2.23 1.53 -0.08
CA VAL A 69 2.26 0.35 -0.95
C VAL A 69 0.86 -0.23 -1.03
N ALA A 70 0.39 -0.53 -2.23
CA ALA A 70 -0.93 -1.09 -2.51
C ALA A 70 -0.80 -2.47 -3.17
N PRO A 71 -0.63 -3.56 -2.41
CA PRO A 71 -0.52 -4.88 -2.96
C PRO A 71 -1.81 -5.36 -3.61
N GLY A 72 -1.68 -6.16 -4.68
CA GLY A 72 -2.72 -7.04 -5.16
C GLY A 72 -2.80 -8.33 -4.35
N LEU A 73 -3.02 -9.46 -5.01
CA LEU A 73 -2.84 -10.77 -4.39
C LEU A 73 -1.35 -11.00 -4.13
N VAL A 74 -1.01 -11.36 -2.89
CA VAL A 74 0.36 -11.68 -2.47
C VAL A 74 0.40 -13.16 -2.08
N GLU A 75 1.18 -13.96 -2.82
CA GLU A 75 1.32 -15.39 -2.57
C GLU A 75 1.98 -15.70 -1.24
N ASN A 76 1.81 -16.94 -0.79
CA ASN A 76 2.36 -17.47 0.45
C ASN A 76 1.93 -16.72 1.72
N THR A 77 0.90 -15.89 1.62
CA THR A 77 0.29 -15.21 2.76
C THR A 77 -0.87 -16.02 3.34
N ARG A 78 -1.13 -15.80 4.63
CA ARG A 78 -2.29 -16.38 5.30
C ARG A 78 -3.62 -16.07 4.61
N MET A 79 -3.71 -14.92 3.93
CA MET A 79 -4.91 -14.55 3.16
C MET A 79 -4.97 -15.35 1.85
N ALA A 80 -3.89 -15.38 1.09
CA ALA A 80 -3.84 -16.11 -0.19
C ALA A 80 -4.13 -17.62 0.00
N ASN A 81 -3.58 -18.22 1.04
CA ASN A 81 -3.77 -19.65 1.36
C ASN A 81 -5.21 -20.02 1.75
N ARG A 82 -6.10 -19.05 1.95
CA ARG A 82 -7.54 -19.26 2.19
C ARG A 82 -8.39 -19.11 0.94
N LEU A 83 -7.80 -18.65 -0.15
CA LEU A 83 -8.52 -18.49 -1.42
C LEU A 83 -8.52 -19.81 -2.19
N PRO A 84 -9.60 -20.11 -2.93
CA PRO A 84 -9.58 -21.21 -3.88
C PRO A 84 -8.49 -21.01 -4.94
N ASP A 85 -7.84 -22.10 -5.36
CA ASP A 85 -6.81 -22.07 -6.41
C ASP A 85 -7.27 -21.38 -7.69
N ALA A 86 -8.55 -21.55 -8.04
CA ALA A 86 -9.13 -20.88 -9.20
C ALA A 86 -9.01 -19.35 -9.14
N VAL A 87 -9.12 -18.76 -7.95
CA VAL A 87 -8.98 -17.29 -7.74
C VAL A 87 -7.54 -16.86 -7.95
N SER A 88 -6.59 -17.58 -7.36
CA SER A 88 -5.16 -17.31 -7.51
C SER A 88 -4.70 -17.47 -8.96
N ASN A 89 -5.16 -18.52 -9.63
CA ASN A 89 -4.86 -18.78 -11.04
C ASN A 89 -5.49 -17.69 -11.96
N ALA A 90 -6.69 -17.24 -11.66
CA ALA A 90 -7.33 -16.15 -12.41
C ALA A 90 -6.54 -14.84 -12.25
N ALA A 91 -6.09 -14.52 -11.02
CA ALA A 91 -5.27 -13.35 -10.76
C ALA A 91 -3.95 -13.37 -11.56
N ARG A 92 -3.24 -14.51 -11.57
CA ARG A 92 -2.00 -14.68 -12.38
C ARG A 92 -2.26 -14.49 -13.88
N LYS A 93 -3.37 -15.04 -14.39
CA LYS A 93 -3.73 -14.92 -15.82
C LYS A 93 -4.10 -13.49 -16.22
N GLN A 94 -4.69 -12.71 -15.32
CA GLN A 94 -5.07 -11.31 -15.57
C GLN A 94 -3.89 -10.36 -15.44
N ALA A 95 -2.88 -10.69 -14.64
CA ALA A 95 -1.68 -9.90 -14.48
C ALA A 95 -0.83 -9.96 -15.76
N ILE A 96 -0.45 -8.80 -16.31
CA ILE A 96 0.34 -8.75 -17.57
C ILE A 96 1.73 -9.36 -17.43
N LEU A 97 2.28 -9.41 -16.21
CA LEU A 97 3.54 -10.11 -15.92
C LEU A 97 3.35 -11.63 -15.73
N GLY A 98 2.13 -12.16 -15.84
CA GLY A 98 1.82 -13.58 -15.64
C GLY A 98 2.04 -14.07 -14.20
N LYS A 99 2.25 -13.17 -13.26
CA LYS A 99 2.49 -13.46 -11.83
C LYS A 99 1.80 -12.45 -10.95
N VAL A 100 1.57 -12.80 -9.71
CA VAL A 100 1.12 -11.90 -8.63
C VAL A 100 2.30 -11.57 -7.70
N GLY A 101 2.09 -10.63 -6.76
CA GLY A 101 3.15 -10.20 -5.85
C GLY A 101 3.61 -11.30 -4.89
N GLN A 102 4.86 -11.18 -4.44
CA GLN A 102 5.43 -11.94 -3.34
C GLN A 102 5.63 -11.03 -2.12
N THR A 103 5.83 -11.60 -0.94
CA THR A 103 6.10 -10.82 0.28
C THR A 103 7.36 -9.98 0.14
N GLU A 104 8.36 -10.49 -0.55
CA GLU A 104 9.63 -9.84 -0.82
C GLU A 104 9.45 -8.59 -1.68
N ASP A 105 8.60 -8.64 -2.72
CA ASP A 105 8.30 -7.47 -3.58
C ASP A 105 7.74 -6.31 -2.76
N ILE A 106 6.89 -6.63 -1.76
CA ILE A 106 6.30 -5.63 -0.87
C ILE A 106 7.36 -5.06 0.07
N ALA A 107 8.20 -5.92 0.66
CA ALA A 107 9.25 -5.51 1.59
C ALA A 107 10.31 -4.62 0.90
N GLU A 108 10.74 -4.97 -0.31
CA GLU A 108 11.69 -4.19 -1.11
C GLU A 108 11.14 -2.79 -1.41
N GLN A 109 9.84 -2.67 -1.74
CA GLN A 109 9.24 -1.38 -1.98
C GLN A 109 9.12 -0.54 -0.70
N VAL A 110 8.85 -1.17 0.46
CA VAL A 110 8.89 -0.47 1.75
C VAL A 110 10.29 0.05 2.03
N LEU A 111 11.34 -0.77 1.84
CA LEU A 111 12.74 -0.34 1.99
C LEU A 111 13.07 0.82 1.05
N THR A 112 12.64 0.76 -0.20
CA THR A 112 12.83 1.85 -1.17
C THR A 112 12.23 3.15 -0.65
N PHE A 113 11.04 3.13 -0.08
CA PHE A 113 10.40 4.32 0.45
C PHE A 113 11.11 4.88 1.70
N VAL A 114 11.61 4.03 2.60
CA VAL A 114 12.28 4.51 3.83
C VAL A 114 13.73 4.92 3.60
N THR A 115 14.31 4.61 2.45
CA THR A 115 15.64 5.06 2.06
C THR A 115 15.64 6.22 1.07
N SER A 116 14.47 6.53 0.49
CA SER A 116 14.33 7.64 -0.47
C SER A 116 14.32 8.99 0.22
N THR A 117 15.04 9.95 -0.34
CA THR A 117 15.14 11.33 0.18
C THR A 117 14.21 12.32 -0.53
N SER A 118 13.56 11.92 -1.62
CA SER A 118 12.78 12.83 -2.49
C SER A 118 11.40 12.30 -2.87
N VAL A 119 10.94 11.21 -2.25
CA VAL A 119 9.63 10.60 -2.57
C VAL A 119 8.70 10.71 -1.38
N THR A 120 7.58 11.41 -1.56
CA THR A 120 6.50 11.49 -0.57
C THR A 120 5.14 11.60 -1.26
N GLY A 121 4.06 11.22 -0.58
CA GLY A 121 2.68 11.28 -1.08
C GLY A 121 2.35 10.24 -2.15
N GLN A 122 3.22 9.28 -2.42
CA GLN A 122 3.05 8.30 -3.50
C GLN A 122 2.33 7.04 -3.02
N THR A 123 1.58 6.44 -3.93
CA THR A 123 1.00 5.10 -3.78
C THR A 123 1.47 4.24 -4.94
N ILE A 124 2.22 3.19 -4.64
CA ILE A 124 2.70 2.22 -5.65
C ILE A 124 1.90 0.94 -5.54
N VAL A 125 1.37 0.49 -6.68
CA VAL A 125 0.63 -0.77 -6.80
C VAL A 125 1.61 -1.89 -7.13
N ILE A 126 1.50 -3.02 -6.41
CA ILE A 126 2.30 -4.23 -6.64
C ILE A 126 1.33 -5.41 -6.80
N ASP A 127 0.98 -5.73 -8.04
CA ASP A 127 -0.04 -6.72 -8.36
C ASP A 127 0.23 -7.51 -9.66
N GLY A 128 1.46 -7.41 -10.19
CA GLY A 128 1.83 -8.01 -11.47
C GLY A 128 1.28 -7.29 -12.69
N GLY A 129 0.73 -6.08 -12.49
CA GLY A 129 0.17 -5.26 -13.56
C GLY A 129 -1.26 -5.69 -13.94
N LEU A 130 -2.18 -5.64 -12.99
CA LEU A 130 -3.61 -5.82 -13.31
C LEU A 130 -4.11 -4.58 -14.07
N PRO A 131 -4.71 -4.73 -15.27
CA PRO A 131 -5.11 -3.57 -16.10
C PRO A 131 -6.03 -2.58 -15.37
N GLY A 132 -6.91 -3.06 -14.50
CA GLY A 132 -7.82 -2.22 -13.73
C GLY A 132 -7.16 -1.37 -12.63
N SER A 133 -5.94 -1.67 -12.23
CA SER A 133 -5.19 -0.94 -11.20
C SER A 133 -4.12 -0.01 -11.76
N MET A 134 -3.79 -0.12 -13.04
CA MET A 134 -2.83 0.76 -13.72
C MET A 134 -3.42 2.16 -13.92
N ARG A 135 -2.64 3.19 -13.52
CA ARG A 135 -3.00 4.62 -13.65
C ARG A 135 -1.78 5.46 -13.96
#